data_c51d3616c65226ea6f2f83fcb39f1c48
#
_entry.id   c51d3616c65226ea6f2f83fcb39f1c48
#
_cell.length_a   1.000
_cell.length_b   1.000
_cell.length_c   1.000
_cell.angle_alpha   90.00
_cell.angle_beta   90.00
_cell.angle_gamma   90.00
#
_symmetry.space_group_name_H-M   'P 1'
#
loop_
_entity.id
_entity.type
_entity.pdbx_description
1 polymer ?
#
loop_
_entity_poly.entity_id
_entity_poly.type
_entity_poly.pdbx_seq_one_letter_code
_entity_poly.pdbx_strand_id
1 'polypeptide(L)'
;EALESLGFTCQRLPFAEEGTEEVDNLYARRGTKGRNFCFAGHTDVVPPGDVADWSVDPFEAAQRDGVLIGRGACDMKGAIACFVAAAQRFIEDHHEDDFSLSLLITGDEEGPAVNGTKKVLQWLVEQDETLDACLVGEPSNPTALGEMIKVGRRGSMNTRVTVHGTQGHAAYPHLADNPIDRLVILLHRLTNEPLDDGSEHFQASTLAVTTFDVGNPTTNVIPAKASAGFNIRFNDHHSGASLTRHLRKVCDEVGGEIELDVTISGESFLREPGEFAVVIADAAAKVLGRRPEYSTTGGTSDARFIKDFCPVAEFGLIGQTMHKVDERIEVAELYRLTDVYQAVLEGFFSP
;
A
#
# COMPACT_ATOMS: atom_id res chain seq x y z
N GLU A 1 -17.44 11.15 -16.21
CA GLU A 1 -18.30 12.36 -16.20
C GLU A 1 -17.60 13.55 -15.53
N ALA A 2 -17.23 13.49 -14.22
CA ALA A 2 -16.59 14.64 -13.54
C ALA A 2 -15.30 15.09 -14.25
N LEU A 3 -14.39 14.18 -14.57
CA LEU A 3 -13.14 14.50 -15.27
C LEU A 3 -13.37 14.97 -16.71
N GLU A 4 -14.30 14.40 -17.42
CA GLU A 4 -14.67 14.81 -18.78
C GLU A 4 -15.22 16.24 -18.81
N SER A 5 -16.01 16.62 -17.79
CA SER A 5 -16.49 18.00 -17.63
C SER A 5 -15.37 19.02 -17.40
N LEU A 6 -14.21 18.55 -16.89
CA LEU A 6 -12.99 19.34 -16.71
C LEU A 6 -12.05 19.30 -17.92
N GLY A 7 -12.48 18.67 -19.03
CA GLY A 7 -11.69 18.57 -20.26
C GLY A 7 -10.65 17.44 -20.29
N PHE A 8 -10.76 16.46 -19.41
CA PHE A 8 -9.92 15.27 -19.50
C PHE A 8 -10.46 14.30 -20.56
N THR A 9 -9.55 13.69 -21.29
CA THR A 9 -9.81 12.49 -22.09
C THR A 9 -9.66 11.28 -21.18
N CYS A 10 -10.74 10.52 -21.00
CA CYS A 10 -10.79 9.38 -20.11
C CYS A 10 -10.67 8.06 -20.90
N GLN A 11 -9.72 7.22 -20.53
CA GLN A 11 -9.50 5.89 -21.09
C GLN A 11 -9.73 4.85 -20.02
N ARG A 12 -10.79 4.02 -20.16
CA ARG A 12 -10.99 2.83 -19.33
C ARG A 12 -10.07 1.72 -19.81
N LEU A 13 -9.41 1.05 -18.86
CA LEU A 13 -8.38 0.05 -19.10
C LEU A 13 -8.70 -1.21 -18.29
N PRO A 14 -9.63 -2.06 -18.77
CA PRO A 14 -9.88 -3.34 -18.13
C PRO A 14 -8.72 -4.31 -18.43
N PHE A 15 -8.15 -4.88 -17.37
CA PHE A 15 -7.10 -5.89 -17.47
C PHE A 15 -7.48 -7.16 -16.71
N ALA A 16 -7.09 -8.31 -17.26
CA ALA A 16 -7.22 -9.62 -16.63
C ALA A 16 -6.03 -10.49 -17.02
N GLU A 17 -5.49 -11.25 -16.07
CA GLU A 17 -4.57 -12.35 -16.34
C GLU A 17 -5.29 -13.68 -16.12
N GLU A 18 -4.77 -14.76 -16.71
CA GLU A 18 -5.35 -16.09 -16.54
C GLU A 18 -5.41 -16.47 -15.05
N GLY A 19 -6.59 -16.83 -14.58
CA GLY A 19 -6.83 -17.21 -13.18
C GLY A 19 -7.05 -16.03 -12.22
N THR A 20 -7.14 -14.78 -12.73
CA THR A 20 -7.46 -13.59 -11.94
C THR A 20 -8.78 -12.95 -12.38
N GLU A 21 -9.36 -12.14 -11.51
CA GLU A 21 -10.53 -11.33 -11.85
C GLU A 21 -10.13 -10.14 -12.74
N GLU A 22 -11.03 -9.72 -13.63
CA GLU A 22 -10.86 -8.50 -14.42
C GLU A 22 -10.97 -7.28 -13.49
N VAL A 23 -10.01 -6.37 -13.64
CA VAL A 23 -9.96 -5.10 -12.92
C VAL A 23 -10.14 -3.96 -13.91
N ASP A 24 -11.08 -3.07 -13.61
CA ASP A 24 -11.31 -1.86 -14.38
C ASP A 24 -10.45 -0.72 -13.82
N ASN A 25 -9.57 -0.19 -14.66
CA ASN A 25 -8.72 0.93 -14.33
C ASN A 25 -9.09 2.15 -15.20
N LEU A 26 -8.70 3.33 -14.76
CA LEU A 26 -8.89 4.57 -15.49
C LEU A 26 -7.58 5.32 -15.62
N TYR A 27 -7.21 5.66 -16.84
CA TYR A 27 -6.26 6.72 -17.12
C TYR A 27 -6.99 7.92 -17.71
N ALA A 28 -6.82 9.08 -17.11
CA ALA A 28 -7.42 10.32 -17.60
C ALA A 28 -6.32 11.35 -17.84
N ARG A 29 -6.36 12.04 -18.99
CA ARG A 29 -5.35 12.99 -19.41
C ARG A 29 -5.98 14.30 -19.87
N ARG A 30 -5.48 15.43 -19.36
CA ARG A 30 -5.76 16.78 -19.84
C ARG A 30 -4.47 17.48 -20.21
N GLY A 31 -4.46 18.16 -21.37
CA GLY A 31 -3.27 18.80 -21.91
C GLY A 31 -2.30 17.83 -22.59
N THR A 32 -1.49 18.36 -23.49
CA THR A 32 -0.48 17.60 -24.25
C THR A 32 0.87 18.31 -24.30
N LYS A 33 1.00 19.40 -23.55
CA LYS A 33 2.20 20.25 -23.53
C LYS A 33 2.73 20.38 -22.11
N GLY A 34 4.00 20.80 -22.01
CA GLY A 34 4.65 21.02 -20.73
C GLY A 34 4.83 19.75 -19.91
N ARG A 35 5.09 19.93 -18.63
CA ARG A 35 5.26 18.84 -17.67
C ARG A 35 3.92 18.16 -17.39
N ASN A 36 3.96 16.85 -17.21
CA ASN A 36 2.79 16.05 -16.86
C ASN A 36 2.79 15.70 -15.36
N PHE A 37 1.91 16.33 -14.60
CA PHE A 37 1.64 15.93 -13.21
C PHE A 37 0.61 14.81 -13.19
N CYS A 38 0.94 13.69 -12.56
CA CYS A 38 0.02 12.58 -12.35
C CYS A 38 -0.45 12.54 -10.90
N PHE A 39 -1.73 12.27 -10.69
CA PHE A 39 -2.27 11.82 -9.42
C PHE A 39 -2.65 10.35 -9.54
N ALA A 40 -2.19 9.53 -8.59
CA ALA A 40 -2.56 8.12 -8.54
C ALA A 40 -3.35 7.78 -7.28
N GLY A 41 -4.30 6.85 -7.43
CA GLY A 41 -5.12 6.36 -6.34
C GLY A 41 -5.93 5.13 -6.71
N HIS A 42 -6.60 4.55 -5.72
CA HIS A 42 -7.42 3.36 -5.89
C HIS A 42 -8.86 3.56 -5.45
N THR A 43 -9.77 2.76 -6.01
CA THR A 43 -11.20 2.78 -5.69
C THR A 43 -11.70 1.49 -5.07
N ASP A 44 -10.94 0.41 -5.16
CA ASP A 44 -11.18 -0.79 -4.38
C ASP A 44 -10.96 -0.52 -2.89
N VAL A 45 -11.50 -1.37 -2.06
CA VAL A 45 -11.47 -1.21 -0.60
C VAL A 45 -11.42 -2.58 0.07
N VAL A 46 -10.77 -2.67 1.21
CA VAL A 46 -10.83 -3.89 2.03
C VAL A 46 -12.27 -4.18 2.47
N PRO A 47 -12.64 -5.47 2.69
CA PRO A 47 -13.94 -5.83 3.21
C PRO A 47 -14.31 -5.04 4.48
N PRO A 48 -15.57 -4.66 4.66
CA PRO A 48 -16.01 -3.86 5.81
C PRO A 48 -15.95 -4.62 7.15
N GLY A 49 -15.80 -5.95 7.12
CA GLY A 49 -16.00 -6.82 8.27
C GLY A 49 -17.49 -7.10 8.48
N ASP A 50 -17.90 -7.30 9.75
CA ASP A 50 -19.32 -7.46 10.06
C ASP A 50 -20.03 -6.11 9.96
N VAL A 51 -20.96 -6.01 9.03
CA VAL A 51 -21.74 -4.78 8.79
C VAL A 51 -22.58 -4.39 10.02
N ALA A 52 -22.93 -5.37 10.88
CA ALA A 52 -23.68 -5.10 12.10
C ALA A 52 -22.87 -4.31 13.15
N ASP A 53 -21.56 -4.29 13.06
CA ASP A 53 -20.67 -3.51 13.93
C ASP A 53 -20.57 -2.03 13.52
N TRP A 54 -21.04 -1.67 12.32
CA TRP A 54 -21.00 -0.30 11.83
C TRP A 54 -22.15 0.54 12.35
N SER A 55 -21.89 1.80 12.68
CA SER A 55 -22.92 2.76 13.13
C SER A 55 -23.81 3.28 11.98
N VAL A 56 -23.37 3.08 10.71
CA VAL A 56 -24.08 3.38 9.47
C VAL A 56 -23.77 2.29 8.45
N ASP A 57 -24.50 2.22 7.32
CA ASP A 57 -24.08 1.36 6.22
C ASP A 57 -22.67 1.80 5.73
N PRO A 58 -21.69 0.88 5.66
CA PRO A 58 -20.31 1.21 5.28
C PRO A 58 -20.19 1.83 3.88
N PHE A 59 -21.19 1.68 3.01
CA PHE A 59 -21.16 2.19 1.64
C PHE A 59 -22.16 3.34 1.37
N GLU A 60 -22.87 3.82 2.40
CA GLU A 60 -23.79 4.94 2.29
C GLU A 60 -23.07 6.30 2.20
N ALA A 61 -21.81 6.38 2.68
CA ALA A 61 -21.06 7.64 2.82
C ALA A 61 -21.83 8.65 3.69
N ALA A 62 -22.28 8.21 4.85
CA ALA A 62 -23.11 9.03 5.75
C ALA A 62 -22.33 10.20 6.32
N GLN A 63 -22.91 11.39 6.26
CA GLN A 63 -22.34 12.58 6.90
C GLN A 63 -23.11 12.90 8.20
N ARG A 64 -22.40 12.90 9.34
CA ARG A 64 -22.95 13.24 10.67
C ARG A 64 -22.00 14.17 11.41
N ASP A 65 -22.49 15.25 11.93
CA ASP A 65 -21.76 16.20 12.78
C ASP A 65 -20.41 16.67 12.18
N GLY A 66 -20.34 16.85 10.86
CA GLY A 66 -19.11 17.27 10.18
C GLY A 66 -18.13 16.14 9.87
N VAL A 67 -18.51 14.87 10.12
CA VAL A 67 -17.73 13.67 9.87
C VAL A 67 -18.36 12.89 8.73
N LEU A 68 -17.58 12.48 7.74
CA LEU A 68 -17.96 11.55 6.67
C LEU A 68 -17.55 10.15 7.12
N ILE A 69 -18.53 9.23 7.23
CA ILE A 69 -18.35 7.84 7.66
C ILE A 69 -18.60 6.92 6.48
N GLY A 70 -17.67 6.02 6.18
CA GLY A 70 -17.81 5.02 5.13
C GLY A 70 -16.49 4.34 4.80
N ARG A 71 -16.56 3.09 4.34
CA ARG A 71 -15.40 2.34 3.86
C ARG A 71 -14.80 3.03 2.63
N GLY A 72 -13.49 3.31 2.66
CA GLY A 72 -12.77 4.08 1.63
C GLY A 72 -12.87 5.59 1.82
N ALA A 73 -13.45 6.09 2.91
CA ALA A 73 -13.56 7.53 3.15
C ALA A 73 -12.18 8.17 3.36
N CYS A 74 -11.28 7.53 4.12
CA CYS A 74 -9.91 7.98 4.26
C CYS A 74 -8.93 7.21 3.37
N ASP A 75 -9.24 5.97 3.01
CA ASP A 75 -8.41 5.07 2.21
C ASP A 75 -9.16 4.55 0.97
N MET A 76 -9.03 5.24 -0.20
CA MET A 76 -8.50 6.59 -0.36
C MET A 76 -9.40 7.46 -1.26
N LYS A 77 -10.70 7.13 -1.37
CA LYS A 77 -11.67 7.84 -2.23
C LYS A 77 -11.80 9.33 -1.87
N GLY A 78 -11.65 9.65 -0.57
CA GLY A 78 -11.63 11.04 -0.10
C GLY A 78 -10.49 11.84 -0.73
N ALA A 79 -9.29 11.28 -0.80
CA ALA A 79 -8.14 11.95 -1.43
C ALA A 79 -8.32 12.11 -2.94
N ILE A 80 -8.92 11.13 -3.63
CA ILE A 80 -9.26 11.25 -5.06
C ILE A 80 -10.23 12.42 -5.27
N ALA A 81 -11.28 12.52 -4.45
CA ALA A 81 -12.25 13.61 -4.54
C ALA A 81 -11.60 14.98 -4.28
N CYS A 82 -10.70 15.06 -3.30
CA CYS A 82 -9.93 16.27 -3.00
C CYS A 82 -9.06 16.67 -4.19
N PHE A 83 -8.39 15.72 -4.85
CA PHE A 83 -7.55 16.04 -6.00
C PHE A 83 -8.38 16.51 -7.20
N VAL A 84 -9.51 15.87 -7.49
CA VAL A 84 -10.40 16.31 -8.58
C VAL A 84 -10.89 17.74 -8.33
N ALA A 85 -11.27 18.07 -7.08
CA ALA A 85 -11.69 19.43 -6.74
C ALA A 85 -10.53 20.44 -6.82
N ALA A 86 -9.33 20.07 -6.42
CA ALA A 86 -8.13 20.89 -6.56
C ALA A 86 -7.77 21.14 -8.03
N ALA A 87 -7.83 20.08 -8.86
CA ALA A 87 -7.60 20.19 -10.30
C ALA A 87 -8.63 21.11 -10.97
N GLN A 88 -9.91 21.03 -10.57
CA GLN A 88 -10.93 21.95 -11.07
C GLN A 88 -10.56 23.39 -10.78
N ARG A 89 -10.24 23.72 -9.54
CA ARG A 89 -9.86 25.10 -9.15
C ARG A 89 -8.62 25.57 -9.90
N PHE A 90 -7.61 24.70 -9.98
CA PHE A 90 -6.37 25.01 -10.70
C PHE A 90 -6.63 25.30 -12.18
N ILE A 91 -7.48 24.52 -12.86
CA ILE A 91 -7.85 24.70 -14.26
C ILE A 91 -8.64 25.99 -14.47
N GLU A 92 -9.54 26.35 -13.54
CA GLU A 92 -10.32 27.59 -13.60
C GLU A 92 -9.44 28.83 -13.45
N ASP A 93 -8.37 28.75 -12.64
CA ASP A 93 -7.42 29.85 -12.42
C ASP A 93 -6.36 30.00 -13.54
N HIS A 94 -6.13 28.92 -14.31
CA HIS A 94 -5.08 28.85 -15.34
C HIS A 94 -5.68 28.58 -16.73
N HIS A 95 -5.96 29.66 -17.48
CA HIS A 95 -6.62 29.58 -18.79
C HIS A 95 -5.69 29.18 -19.95
N GLU A 96 -4.38 29.17 -19.75
CA GLU A 96 -3.40 28.76 -20.76
C GLU A 96 -3.04 27.28 -20.59
N ASP A 97 -3.21 26.48 -21.65
CA ASP A 97 -2.98 25.02 -21.66
C ASP A 97 -1.49 24.67 -21.83
N ASP A 98 -0.59 25.31 -21.07
CA ASP A 98 0.85 24.98 -21.07
C ASP A 98 1.25 23.95 -20.02
N PHE A 99 0.26 23.29 -19.42
CA PHE A 99 0.44 22.23 -18.45
C PHE A 99 -0.31 20.94 -18.86
N SER A 100 0.09 19.85 -18.27
CA SER A 100 -0.59 18.57 -18.44
C SER A 100 -0.89 17.94 -17.09
N LEU A 101 -2.13 17.49 -16.92
CA LEU A 101 -2.59 16.75 -15.75
C LEU A 101 -3.04 15.36 -16.16
N SER A 102 -2.69 14.36 -15.36
CA SER A 102 -3.20 13.01 -15.52
C SER A 102 -3.66 12.41 -14.20
N LEU A 103 -4.61 11.48 -14.27
CA LEU A 103 -5.03 10.65 -13.17
C LEU A 103 -4.88 9.18 -13.56
N LEU A 104 -4.27 8.39 -12.68
CA LEU A 104 -4.19 6.94 -12.75
C LEU A 104 -5.00 6.38 -11.59
N ILE A 105 -6.16 5.80 -11.88
CA ILE A 105 -7.05 5.23 -10.86
C ILE A 105 -7.18 3.73 -11.11
N THR A 106 -6.89 2.94 -10.08
CA THR A 106 -6.97 1.48 -10.13
C THR A 106 -8.10 0.94 -9.25
N GLY A 107 -8.48 -0.29 -9.52
CA GLY A 107 -9.38 -1.11 -8.69
C GLY A 107 -8.68 -2.34 -8.09
N ASP A 108 -7.34 -2.36 -7.96
CA ASP A 108 -6.56 -3.53 -7.52
C ASP A 108 -5.32 -3.09 -6.71
N GLU A 109 -5.47 -2.16 -5.76
CA GLU A 109 -4.41 -1.81 -4.81
C GLU A 109 -4.50 -2.67 -3.55
N GLU A 110 -5.70 -2.80 -3.01
CA GLU A 110 -6.03 -3.55 -1.79
C GLU A 110 -6.12 -5.06 -2.03
N GLY A 111 -6.09 -5.46 -3.28
CA GLY A 111 -6.15 -6.84 -3.75
C GLY A 111 -4.78 -7.43 -4.08
N PRO A 112 -4.74 -8.35 -5.07
CA PRO A 112 -3.50 -9.00 -5.52
C PRO A 112 -2.51 -8.06 -6.20
N ALA A 113 -2.93 -6.87 -6.65
CA ALA A 113 -2.15 -5.87 -7.38
C ALA A 113 -1.51 -6.42 -8.68
N VAL A 114 -2.26 -7.26 -9.41
CA VAL A 114 -1.82 -7.91 -10.64
C VAL A 114 -2.33 -7.17 -11.87
N ASN A 115 -3.61 -6.78 -11.86
CA ASN A 115 -4.31 -6.17 -12.99
C ASN A 115 -4.53 -4.65 -12.83
N GLY A 116 -3.93 -4.04 -11.81
CA GLY A 116 -4.06 -2.62 -11.48
C GLY A 116 -2.94 -1.76 -12.07
N THR A 117 -2.43 -0.86 -11.26
CA THR A 117 -1.43 0.17 -11.58
C THR A 117 -0.26 -0.35 -12.42
N LYS A 118 0.25 -1.54 -12.12
CA LYS A 118 1.35 -2.15 -12.90
C LYS A 118 0.99 -2.30 -14.39
N LYS A 119 -0.22 -2.73 -14.72
CA LYS A 119 -0.70 -2.88 -16.09
C LYS A 119 -0.95 -1.53 -16.76
N VAL A 120 -1.48 -0.57 -16.01
CA VAL A 120 -1.66 0.80 -16.53
C VAL A 120 -0.32 1.42 -16.89
N LEU A 121 0.70 1.28 -16.04
CA LEU A 121 2.05 1.78 -16.33
C LEU A 121 2.67 1.11 -17.55
N GLN A 122 2.48 -0.19 -17.76
CA GLN A 122 2.92 -0.89 -18.98
C GLN A 122 2.21 -0.31 -20.22
N TRP A 123 0.90 -0.10 -20.13
CA TRP A 123 0.12 0.51 -21.19
C TRP A 123 0.60 1.94 -21.52
N LEU A 124 0.94 2.76 -20.50
CA LEU A 124 1.49 4.10 -20.72
C LEU A 124 2.79 4.06 -21.55
N VAL A 125 3.67 3.10 -21.25
CA VAL A 125 4.91 2.91 -22.06
C VAL A 125 4.58 2.57 -23.52
N GLU A 126 3.58 1.72 -23.75
CA GLU A 126 3.13 1.34 -25.10
C GLU A 126 2.51 2.51 -25.87
N GLN A 127 1.99 3.53 -25.15
CA GLN A 127 1.44 4.75 -25.73
C GLN A 127 2.46 5.89 -25.86
N ASP A 128 3.74 5.66 -25.55
CA ASP A 128 4.78 6.70 -25.44
C ASP A 128 4.39 7.85 -24.47
N GLU A 129 3.57 7.53 -23.47
CA GLU A 129 3.11 8.48 -22.47
C GLU A 129 4.13 8.61 -21.35
N THR A 130 4.45 9.84 -20.94
CA THR A 130 5.42 10.13 -19.88
C THR A 130 4.77 10.87 -18.72
N LEU A 131 5.22 10.55 -17.51
CA LEU A 131 4.88 11.24 -16.29
C LEU A 131 6.11 11.98 -15.74
N ASP A 132 6.00 13.26 -15.43
CA ASP A 132 7.12 14.03 -14.86
C ASP A 132 7.18 13.95 -13.34
N ALA A 133 6.05 13.73 -12.70
CA ALA A 133 5.94 13.39 -11.28
C ALA A 133 4.58 12.76 -10.99
N CYS A 134 4.50 11.95 -9.95
CA CYS A 134 3.26 11.35 -9.48
C CYS A 134 3.05 11.55 -7.97
N LEU A 135 1.90 12.09 -7.61
CA LEU A 135 1.41 12.15 -6.24
C LEU A 135 0.42 11.01 -6.00
N VAL A 136 0.73 10.12 -5.06
CA VAL A 136 -0.20 9.09 -4.62
C VAL A 136 -0.97 9.59 -3.41
N GLY A 137 -2.30 9.52 -3.46
CA GLY A 137 -3.18 10.10 -2.44
C GLY A 137 -3.42 9.21 -1.22
N GLU A 138 -2.55 8.26 -0.94
CA GLU A 138 -2.61 7.36 0.21
C GLU A 138 -2.70 8.09 1.55
N PRO A 139 -3.41 7.57 2.56
CA PRO A 139 -3.49 8.17 3.89
C PRO A 139 -2.12 8.11 4.59
N SER A 140 -1.30 9.13 4.35
CA SER A 140 0.06 9.20 4.84
C SER A 140 0.20 9.79 6.24
N ASN A 141 -0.82 10.52 6.72
CA ASN A 141 -0.75 11.27 7.96
C ASN A 141 -1.28 10.46 9.15
N PRO A 142 -0.49 10.27 10.25
CA PRO A 142 -0.90 9.44 11.37
C PRO A 142 -2.02 10.03 12.23
N THR A 143 -1.96 11.30 12.62
CA THR A 143 -2.91 11.91 13.57
C THR A 143 -3.46 13.25 13.12
N ALA A 144 -2.71 14.02 12.37
CA ALA A 144 -3.11 15.32 11.86
C ALA A 144 -2.57 15.53 10.44
N LEU A 145 -3.33 16.23 9.61
CA LEU A 145 -2.90 16.55 8.25
C LEU A 145 -1.60 17.39 8.27
N GLY A 146 -0.67 17.07 7.38
CA GLY A 146 0.63 17.75 7.29
C GLY A 146 1.70 17.21 8.21
N GLU A 147 1.51 16.03 8.82
CA GLU A 147 2.56 15.40 9.63
C GLU A 147 3.61 14.72 8.76
N MET A 148 3.21 14.09 7.64
CA MET A 148 4.11 13.14 6.98
C MET A 148 3.87 13.06 5.48
N ILE A 149 4.98 13.03 4.73
CA ILE A 149 5.07 12.66 3.31
C ILE A 149 5.78 11.32 3.23
N LYS A 150 5.23 10.35 2.51
CA LYS A 150 5.93 9.10 2.24
C LYS A 150 6.79 9.27 0.99
N VAL A 151 8.10 9.04 1.18
CA VAL A 151 9.10 9.09 0.10
C VAL A 151 9.71 7.72 -0.18
N GLY A 152 9.23 6.71 0.51
CA GLY A 152 9.62 5.31 0.37
C GLY A 152 8.72 4.41 1.18
N ARG A 153 8.85 3.13 0.96
CA ARG A 153 8.09 2.09 1.67
C ARG A 153 8.97 0.90 1.98
N ARG A 154 8.72 0.25 3.12
CA ARG A 154 9.31 -1.04 3.41
C ARG A 154 8.81 -2.09 2.45
N GLY A 155 9.64 -3.08 2.14
CA GLY A 155 9.23 -4.29 1.44
C GLY A 155 8.28 -5.13 2.29
N SER A 156 7.56 -6.02 1.63
CA SER A 156 6.61 -6.94 2.26
C SER A 156 6.76 -8.33 1.68
N MET A 157 6.94 -9.31 2.57
CA MET A 157 7.05 -10.72 2.24
C MET A 157 6.06 -11.51 3.09
N ASN A 158 5.19 -12.27 2.43
CA ASN A 158 4.32 -13.26 3.08
C ASN A 158 4.95 -14.63 2.93
N THR A 159 4.99 -15.37 4.01
CA THR A 159 5.59 -16.70 4.02
C THR A 159 4.67 -17.69 4.70
N ARG A 160 4.51 -18.86 4.08
CA ARG A 160 3.94 -20.05 4.72
C ARG A 160 5.03 -21.11 4.84
N VAL A 161 5.19 -21.64 6.03
CA VAL A 161 6.08 -22.75 6.31
C VAL A 161 5.25 -23.97 6.68
N THR A 162 5.57 -25.13 6.11
CA THR A 162 4.97 -26.42 6.47
C THR A 162 6.08 -27.40 6.83
N VAL A 163 6.02 -27.90 8.05
CA VAL A 163 6.94 -28.94 8.55
C VAL A 163 6.26 -30.29 8.44
N HIS A 164 6.88 -31.23 7.76
CA HIS A 164 6.44 -32.61 7.64
C HIS A 164 7.11 -33.50 8.71
N GLY A 165 6.36 -34.43 9.21
CA GLY A 165 6.80 -35.41 10.19
C GLY A 165 6.17 -36.78 9.96
N THR A 166 6.21 -37.64 10.97
CA THR A 166 5.60 -38.96 10.91
C THR A 166 4.58 -39.08 12.04
N GLN A 167 3.33 -39.33 11.65
CA GLN A 167 2.25 -39.53 12.60
C GLN A 167 2.52 -40.75 13.50
N GLY A 168 2.16 -40.61 14.78
CA GLY A 168 2.32 -41.71 15.73
C GLY A 168 1.53 -41.51 17.01
N HIS A 169 1.60 -42.54 17.88
CA HIS A 169 0.94 -42.48 19.19
C HIS A 169 1.77 -41.66 20.16
N ALA A 170 1.17 -40.68 20.83
CA ALA A 170 1.86 -39.75 21.74
C ALA A 170 2.58 -40.47 22.92
N ALA A 171 2.14 -41.67 23.31
CA ALA A 171 2.84 -42.46 24.33
C ALA A 171 4.13 -43.14 23.83
N TYR A 172 4.33 -43.18 22.51
CA TYR A 172 5.52 -43.79 21.86
C TYR A 172 6.20 -42.80 20.90
N PRO A 173 6.67 -41.63 21.41
CA PRO A 173 7.20 -40.56 20.55
C PRO A 173 8.44 -40.99 19.75
N HIS A 174 9.17 -42.01 20.21
CA HIS A 174 10.33 -42.57 19.50
C HIS A 174 9.97 -43.34 18.20
N LEU A 175 8.70 -43.64 17.96
CA LEU A 175 8.18 -44.23 16.73
C LEU A 175 7.52 -43.24 15.79
N ALA A 176 7.54 -41.95 16.16
CA ALA A 176 6.99 -40.86 15.39
C ALA A 176 8.06 -39.78 15.13
N ASP A 177 7.73 -38.81 14.29
CA ASP A 177 8.50 -37.59 14.10
C ASP A 177 7.57 -36.41 14.24
N ASN A 178 7.73 -35.64 15.34
CA ASN A 178 6.79 -34.59 15.68
C ASN A 178 7.12 -33.27 14.94
N PRO A 179 6.33 -32.87 13.94
CA PRO A 179 6.58 -31.62 13.20
C PRO A 179 6.36 -30.36 14.05
N ILE A 180 5.55 -30.44 15.11
CA ILE A 180 5.26 -29.30 15.99
C ILE A 180 6.54 -28.83 16.68
N ASP A 181 7.35 -29.75 17.19
CA ASP A 181 8.58 -29.41 17.93
C ASP A 181 9.56 -28.63 17.04
N ARG A 182 9.71 -29.05 15.78
CA ARG A 182 10.55 -28.32 14.80
C ARG A 182 9.97 -26.97 14.44
N LEU A 183 8.64 -26.89 14.21
CA LEU A 183 7.97 -25.63 13.89
C LEU A 183 8.13 -24.63 15.01
N VAL A 184 7.99 -25.06 16.27
CA VAL A 184 8.21 -24.20 17.44
C VAL A 184 9.66 -23.68 17.50
N ILE A 185 10.65 -24.56 17.29
CA ILE A 185 12.07 -24.16 17.25
C ILE A 185 12.33 -23.16 16.12
N LEU A 186 11.79 -23.43 14.93
CA LEU A 186 11.94 -22.55 13.77
C LEU A 186 11.39 -21.16 14.06
N LEU A 187 10.13 -21.08 14.50
CA LEU A 187 9.48 -19.80 14.80
C LEU A 187 10.17 -19.07 15.95
N HIS A 188 10.59 -19.79 16.99
CA HIS A 188 11.34 -19.20 18.10
C HIS A 188 12.63 -18.53 17.61
N ARG A 189 13.39 -19.15 16.74
CA ARG A 189 14.61 -18.53 16.14
C ARG A 189 14.24 -17.30 15.32
N LEU A 190 13.28 -17.43 14.40
CA LEU A 190 12.88 -16.34 13.51
C LEU A 190 12.31 -15.12 14.23
N THR A 191 11.67 -15.31 15.40
CA THR A 191 11.07 -14.21 16.17
C THR A 191 12.01 -13.59 17.21
N ASN A 192 13.06 -14.27 17.62
CA ASN A 192 14.00 -13.78 18.64
C ASN A 192 15.34 -13.30 18.07
N GLU A 193 15.65 -13.62 16.82
CA GLU A 193 16.84 -13.10 16.14
C GLU A 193 16.44 -11.88 15.30
N PRO A 194 16.87 -10.65 15.64
CA PRO A 194 16.59 -9.47 14.84
C PRO A 194 17.15 -9.64 13.42
N LEU A 195 16.40 -9.21 12.41
CA LEU A 195 16.87 -9.23 11.02
C LEU A 195 17.91 -8.13 10.77
N ASP A 196 17.73 -6.98 11.40
CA ASP A 196 18.59 -5.79 11.36
C ASP A 196 18.20 -4.79 12.45
N ASP A 197 18.96 -3.70 12.58
CA ASP A 197 18.73 -2.61 13.54
C ASP A 197 18.08 -1.37 12.89
N GLY A 198 17.67 -1.46 11.61
CA GLY A 198 17.19 -0.34 10.81
C GLY A 198 18.31 0.36 10.04
N SER A 199 17.94 1.37 9.27
CA SER A 199 18.87 2.22 8.53
C SER A 199 18.61 3.71 8.80
N GLU A 200 19.32 4.61 8.14
CA GLU A 200 19.13 6.06 8.27
C GLU A 200 17.69 6.49 7.96
N HIS A 201 17.05 5.80 7.03
CA HIS A 201 15.71 6.16 6.51
C HIS A 201 14.62 5.15 6.86
N PHE A 202 14.96 4.01 7.42
CA PHE A 202 14.01 2.93 7.72
C PHE A 202 14.11 2.43 9.15
N GLN A 203 12.98 2.12 9.71
CA GLN A 203 12.89 1.32 10.93
C GLN A 203 13.46 -0.10 10.69
N ALA A 204 13.83 -0.78 11.77
CA ALA A 204 14.22 -2.18 11.73
C ALA A 204 13.16 -3.05 11.04
N SER A 205 13.63 -4.06 10.33
CA SER A 205 12.76 -5.07 9.74
C SER A 205 12.05 -5.87 10.83
N THR A 206 10.79 -6.23 10.56
CA THR A 206 9.95 -6.91 11.54
C THR A 206 9.37 -8.19 10.96
N LEU A 207 9.29 -9.24 11.79
CA LEU A 207 8.59 -10.48 11.48
C LEU A 207 7.42 -10.66 12.44
N ALA A 208 6.22 -10.90 11.89
CA ALA A 208 5.01 -11.16 12.66
C ALA A 208 4.42 -12.52 12.24
N VAL A 209 4.34 -13.46 13.17
CA VAL A 209 3.61 -14.73 12.95
C VAL A 209 2.11 -14.44 13.00
N THR A 210 1.40 -14.83 11.95
CA THR A 210 -0.04 -14.53 11.78
C THR A 210 -0.92 -15.75 11.93
N THR A 211 -0.41 -16.95 11.63
CA THR A 211 -1.14 -18.20 11.82
C THR A 211 -0.21 -19.30 12.37
N PHE A 212 -0.81 -20.24 13.11
CA PHE A 212 -0.17 -21.46 13.57
C PHE A 212 -1.21 -22.59 13.51
N ASP A 213 -1.08 -23.46 12.51
CA ASP A 213 -2.13 -24.41 12.14
C ASP A 213 -1.61 -25.85 12.23
N VAL A 214 -2.18 -26.64 13.11
CA VAL A 214 -1.91 -28.08 13.23
C VAL A 214 -3.11 -28.91 12.79
N GLY A 215 -4.33 -28.44 13.10
CA GLY A 215 -5.58 -29.11 12.73
C GLY A 215 -5.75 -30.50 13.35
N ASN A 216 -5.05 -30.82 14.47
CA ASN A 216 -5.10 -32.11 15.11
C ASN A 216 -6.11 -32.11 16.28
N PRO A 217 -7.30 -32.71 16.10
CA PRO A 217 -8.32 -32.74 17.17
C PRO A 217 -8.06 -33.82 18.24
N THR A 218 -7.03 -34.69 18.04
CA THR A 218 -6.81 -35.92 18.81
C THR A 218 -5.60 -35.76 19.72
N THR A 219 -5.81 -35.79 21.04
CA THR A 219 -4.77 -35.52 22.05
C THR A 219 -3.69 -36.57 22.20
N ASN A 220 -3.95 -37.82 21.78
CA ASN A 220 -3.02 -38.93 21.88
C ASN A 220 -2.34 -39.29 20.55
N VAL A 221 -2.42 -38.45 19.56
CA VAL A 221 -1.79 -38.63 18.23
C VAL A 221 -0.82 -37.46 17.96
N ILE A 222 0.40 -37.78 17.59
CA ILE A 222 1.37 -36.87 17.00
C ILE A 222 0.96 -36.65 15.54
N PRO A 223 0.77 -35.42 15.04
CA PRO A 223 0.31 -35.18 13.67
C PRO A 223 1.43 -35.45 12.65
N ALA A 224 1.03 -35.62 11.38
CA ALA A 224 1.98 -35.78 10.27
C ALA A 224 2.53 -34.46 9.73
N LYS A 225 1.88 -33.33 10.01
CA LYS A 225 2.33 -32.00 9.57
C LYS A 225 1.87 -30.92 10.53
N ALA A 226 2.61 -29.81 10.55
CA ALA A 226 2.24 -28.56 11.20
C ALA A 226 2.68 -27.39 10.30
N SER A 227 1.90 -26.31 10.26
CA SER A 227 2.23 -25.15 9.43
C SER A 227 2.03 -23.84 10.17
N ALA A 228 2.74 -22.81 9.73
CA ALA A 228 2.58 -21.44 10.20
C ALA A 228 2.68 -20.44 9.05
N GLY A 229 2.00 -19.31 9.20
CA GLY A 229 2.12 -18.16 8.32
C GLY A 229 2.75 -16.99 9.07
N PHE A 230 3.58 -16.21 8.39
CA PHE A 230 4.13 -14.98 8.93
C PHE A 230 4.39 -13.96 7.83
N ASN A 231 4.38 -12.68 8.22
CA ASN A 231 4.72 -11.56 7.35
C ASN A 231 6.04 -10.93 7.81
N ILE A 232 6.89 -10.58 6.85
CA ILE A 232 8.11 -9.78 7.09
C ILE A 232 7.94 -8.43 6.41
N ARG A 233 8.09 -7.34 7.20
CA ARG A 233 8.26 -5.99 6.68
C ARG A 233 9.73 -5.64 6.75
N PHE A 234 10.37 -5.41 5.60
CA PHE A 234 11.82 -5.27 5.52
C PHE A 234 12.25 -3.94 4.91
N ASN A 235 13.40 -3.46 5.37
CA ASN A 235 14.03 -2.22 4.94
C ASN A 235 15.02 -2.45 3.79
N ASP A 236 15.81 -1.44 3.49
CA ASP A 236 16.79 -1.39 2.40
C ASP A 236 18.06 -2.24 2.64
N HIS A 237 18.26 -2.78 3.85
CA HIS A 237 19.32 -3.76 4.11
C HIS A 237 19.02 -5.12 3.48
N HIS A 238 17.76 -5.37 3.11
CA HIS A 238 17.30 -6.65 2.60
C HIS A 238 16.62 -6.53 1.23
N SER A 239 16.59 -7.64 0.55
CA SER A 239 15.71 -7.89 -0.59
C SER A 239 14.88 -9.15 -0.34
N GLY A 240 13.77 -9.32 -1.02
CA GLY A 240 12.98 -10.55 -0.94
C GLY A 240 13.84 -11.80 -1.21
N ALA A 241 14.76 -11.71 -2.17
CA ALA A 241 15.69 -12.81 -2.47
C ALA A 241 16.68 -13.08 -1.32
N SER A 242 17.22 -12.05 -0.64
CA SER A 242 18.12 -12.24 0.50
C SER A 242 17.41 -12.85 1.70
N LEU A 243 16.19 -12.41 2.00
CA LEU A 243 15.37 -12.96 3.07
C LEU A 243 14.92 -14.40 2.78
N THR A 244 14.55 -14.71 1.54
CA THR A 244 14.25 -16.11 1.15
C THR A 244 15.43 -17.04 1.40
N ARG A 245 16.66 -16.62 1.05
CA ARG A 245 17.87 -17.39 1.35
C ARG A 245 18.10 -17.54 2.86
N HIS A 246 17.91 -16.48 3.63
CA HIS A 246 18.00 -16.51 5.09
C HIS A 246 17.00 -17.51 5.69
N LEU A 247 15.73 -17.44 5.29
CA LEU A 247 14.70 -18.36 5.77
C LEU A 247 15.03 -19.82 5.43
N ARG A 248 15.47 -20.10 4.19
CA ARG A 248 15.91 -21.47 3.81
C ARG A 248 17.06 -21.96 4.66
N LYS A 249 18.07 -21.12 4.90
CA LYS A 249 19.20 -21.47 5.78
C LYS A 249 18.72 -21.84 7.19
N VAL A 250 17.79 -21.06 7.78
CA VAL A 250 17.25 -21.37 9.12
C VAL A 250 16.46 -22.67 9.11
N CYS A 251 15.67 -22.95 8.04
CA CYS A 251 14.98 -24.23 7.86
C CYS A 251 15.96 -25.40 7.78
N ASP A 252 17.03 -25.28 7.00
CA ASP A 252 18.05 -26.32 6.85
C ASP A 252 18.75 -26.62 8.19
N GLU A 253 19.04 -25.60 8.99
CA GLU A 253 19.65 -25.74 10.31
C GLU A 253 18.73 -26.38 11.36
N VAL A 254 17.42 -26.15 11.26
CA VAL A 254 16.42 -26.85 12.09
C VAL A 254 16.29 -28.31 11.67
N GLY A 255 16.42 -28.57 10.38
CA GLY A 255 16.42 -29.93 9.80
C GLY A 255 15.01 -30.51 9.66
N GLY A 256 14.96 -31.71 9.05
CA GLY A 256 13.70 -32.36 8.67
C GLY A 256 13.19 -31.86 7.30
N GLU A 257 12.01 -32.31 6.93
CA GLU A 257 11.35 -31.91 5.70
C GLU A 257 10.52 -30.68 5.95
N ILE A 258 10.97 -29.52 5.41
CA ILE A 258 10.32 -28.21 5.59
C ILE A 258 10.07 -27.60 4.21
N GLU A 259 8.81 -27.40 3.89
CA GLU A 259 8.36 -26.62 2.72
C GLU A 259 8.27 -25.15 3.08
N LEU A 260 8.75 -24.30 2.18
CA LEU A 260 8.73 -22.84 2.32
C LEU A 260 8.09 -22.23 1.08
N ASP A 261 6.91 -21.67 1.25
CA ASP A 261 6.19 -20.91 0.23
C ASP A 261 6.32 -19.42 0.54
N VAL A 262 6.85 -18.66 -0.41
CA VAL A 262 7.21 -17.25 -0.23
C VAL A 262 6.60 -16.41 -1.34
N THR A 263 5.83 -15.41 -0.94
CA THR A 263 5.29 -14.39 -1.83
C THR A 263 5.84 -13.01 -1.45
N ILE A 264 6.52 -12.34 -2.38
CA ILE A 264 7.03 -10.98 -2.21
C ILE A 264 6.01 -10.02 -2.80
N SER A 265 5.31 -9.27 -1.94
CA SER A 265 4.31 -8.27 -2.37
C SER A 265 4.97 -7.00 -2.92
N GLY A 266 6.19 -6.71 -2.48
CA GLY A 266 6.99 -5.58 -2.97
C GLY A 266 8.36 -5.53 -2.29
N GLU A 267 9.35 -5.01 -3.02
CA GLU A 267 10.66 -4.67 -2.48
C GLU A 267 10.59 -3.34 -1.72
N SER A 268 11.50 -3.15 -0.77
CA SER A 268 11.68 -1.83 -0.16
C SER A 268 12.20 -0.83 -1.19
N PHE A 269 11.79 0.41 -1.07
CA PHE A 269 12.33 1.48 -1.88
C PHE A 269 12.40 2.79 -1.10
N LEU A 270 13.35 3.61 -1.47
CA LEU A 270 13.50 4.99 -1.06
C LEU A 270 13.68 5.85 -2.32
N ARG A 271 12.95 6.93 -2.38
CA ARG A 271 13.27 8.07 -3.27
C ARG A 271 13.82 9.17 -2.39
N GLU A 272 15.09 9.50 -2.56
CA GLU A 272 15.66 10.69 -1.92
C GLU A 272 14.71 11.88 -2.15
N PRO A 273 14.42 12.68 -1.10
CA PRO A 273 13.54 13.82 -1.24
C PRO A 273 14.11 14.82 -2.26
N GLY A 274 13.61 14.72 -3.51
CA GLY A 274 13.95 15.63 -4.61
C GLY A 274 13.02 16.83 -4.66
N GLU A 275 13.11 17.62 -5.74
CA GLU A 275 12.29 18.82 -5.96
C GLU A 275 10.80 18.56 -5.76
N PHE A 276 10.28 17.42 -6.23
CA PHE A 276 8.87 17.09 -6.11
C PHE A 276 8.41 16.93 -4.65
N ALA A 277 9.18 16.23 -3.82
CA ALA A 277 8.85 16.09 -2.41
C ALA A 277 8.94 17.44 -1.66
N VAL A 278 9.86 18.32 -2.08
CA VAL A 278 9.97 19.68 -1.56
C VAL A 278 8.74 20.52 -1.92
N VAL A 279 8.25 20.44 -3.16
CA VAL A 279 7.02 21.11 -3.61
C VAL A 279 5.83 20.71 -2.73
N ILE A 280 5.67 19.41 -2.44
CA ILE A 280 4.59 18.94 -1.55
C ILE A 280 4.78 19.48 -0.12
N ALA A 281 6.01 19.44 0.40
CA ALA A 281 6.29 19.91 1.75
C ALA A 281 6.06 21.42 1.91
N ASP A 282 6.43 22.21 0.90
CA ASP A 282 6.22 23.67 0.89
C ASP A 282 4.73 24.03 0.77
N ALA A 283 3.99 23.32 -0.10
CA ALA A 283 2.54 23.48 -0.22
C ALA A 283 1.82 23.16 1.10
N ALA A 284 2.16 22.03 1.73
CA ALA A 284 1.60 21.67 3.03
C ALA A 284 1.96 22.71 4.11
N ALA A 285 3.21 23.17 4.16
CA ALA A 285 3.62 24.21 5.11
C ALA A 285 2.87 25.52 4.89
N LYS A 286 2.67 25.94 3.63
CA LYS A 286 1.93 27.15 3.26
C LYS A 286 0.47 27.09 3.72
N VAL A 287 -0.20 25.97 3.49
CA VAL A 287 -1.65 25.81 3.74
C VAL A 287 -1.93 25.45 5.20
N LEU A 288 -1.15 24.53 5.76
CA LEU A 288 -1.43 23.95 7.09
C LEU A 288 -0.63 24.59 8.22
N GLY A 289 0.35 25.45 7.89
CA GLY A 289 1.27 26.05 8.87
C GLY A 289 2.25 25.04 9.47
N ARG A 290 2.39 23.84 8.89
CA ARG A 290 3.23 22.76 9.36
C ARG A 290 3.95 22.11 8.18
N ARG A 291 5.28 21.98 8.28
CA ARG A 291 6.09 21.25 7.30
C ARG A 291 6.09 19.77 7.63
N PRO A 292 5.65 18.88 6.71
CA PRO A 292 5.65 17.44 6.94
C PRO A 292 7.07 16.87 7.07
N GLU A 293 7.19 15.78 7.83
CA GLU A 293 8.41 14.96 7.86
C GLU A 293 8.42 13.97 6.69
N TYR A 294 9.59 13.69 6.14
CA TYR A 294 9.77 12.61 5.18
C TYR A 294 9.84 11.25 5.89
N SER A 295 9.16 10.26 5.36
CA SER A 295 9.01 8.97 6.04
C SER A 295 8.91 7.80 5.09
N THR A 296 9.34 6.63 5.56
CA THR A 296 9.21 5.33 4.89
C THR A 296 8.33 4.35 5.66
N THR A 297 7.69 4.82 6.75
CA THR A 297 6.87 3.98 7.63
C THR A 297 5.54 3.58 6.98
N GLY A 298 4.90 2.54 7.51
CA GLY A 298 3.58 2.06 7.08
C GLY A 298 3.63 0.80 6.22
N GLY A 299 2.50 0.52 5.58
CA GLY A 299 2.32 -0.58 4.64
C GLY A 299 3.01 -0.32 3.29
N THR A 300 2.76 -1.19 2.32
CA THR A 300 3.15 -0.93 0.93
C THR A 300 2.02 -0.17 0.21
N SER A 301 2.31 0.38 -0.98
CA SER A 301 1.35 1.09 -1.82
C SER A 301 1.77 0.96 -3.29
N ASP A 302 0.93 1.43 -4.20
CA ASP A 302 1.22 1.42 -5.64
C ASP A 302 2.37 2.35 -6.04
N ALA A 303 2.84 3.22 -5.16
CA ALA A 303 4.09 3.96 -5.34
C ALA A 303 5.27 3.02 -5.63
N ARG A 304 5.22 1.76 -5.17
CA ARG A 304 6.23 0.71 -5.45
C ARG A 304 6.39 0.40 -6.94
N PHE A 305 5.35 0.60 -7.74
CA PHE A 305 5.38 0.42 -9.19
C PHE A 305 5.70 1.73 -9.92
N ILE A 306 5.15 2.85 -9.44
CA ILE A 306 5.28 4.16 -10.08
C ILE A 306 6.71 4.70 -9.99
N LYS A 307 7.44 4.36 -8.92
CA LYS A 307 8.81 4.81 -8.66
C LYS A 307 9.80 4.57 -9.81
N ASP A 308 9.55 3.58 -10.64
CA ASP A 308 10.42 3.22 -11.76
C ASP A 308 10.11 4.02 -13.04
N PHE A 309 9.02 4.81 -13.03
CA PHE A 309 8.54 5.60 -14.17
C PHE A 309 8.77 7.10 -13.98
N CYS A 310 8.59 7.61 -12.75
CA CYS A 310 8.77 9.04 -12.47
C CYS A 310 9.10 9.29 -10.98
N PRO A 311 9.48 10.51 -10.59
CA PRO A 311 9.48 10.93 -9.19
C PRO A 311 8.11 10.71 -8.57
N VAL A 312 8.07 10.03 -7.42
CA VAL A 312 6.82 9.71 -6.71
C VAL A 312 6.94 10.03 -5.23
N ALA A 313 5.87 10.55 -4.67
CA ALA A 313 5.70 10.71 -3.23
C ALA A 313 4.22 10.50 -2.87
N GLU A 314 3.96 10.22 -1.60
CA GLU A 314 2.59 9.99 -1.14
C GLU A 314 2.22 11.04 -0.09
N PHE A 315 1.08 11.65 -0.28
CA PHE A 315 0.48 12.58 0.66
C PHE A 315 -1.04 12.57 0.52
N GLY A 316 -1.74 12.24 1.61
CA GLY A 316 -3.19 12.17 1.63
C GLY A 316 -3.78 12.41 3.01
N LEU A 317 -4.90 11.78 3.30
CA LEU A 317 -5.69 11.98 4.51
C LEU A 317 -5.02 11.38 5.76
N ILE A 318 -5.73 11.53 6.89
CA ILE A 318 -5.36 10.95 8.17
C ILE A 318 -5.80 9.49 8.20
N GLY A 319 -4.85 8.57 8.42
CA GLY A 319 -5.07 7.12 8.33
C GLY A 319 -5.54 6.44 9.62
N GLN A 320 -5.95 7.18 10.66
CA GLN A 320 -6.27 6.59 11.97
C GLN A 320 -7.37 5.53 11.96
N THR A 321 -8.32 5.66 11.06
CA THR A 321 -9.50 4.80 10.98
C THR A 321 -9.51 3.89 9.76
N MET A 322 -8.49 3.95 8.90
CA MET A 322 -8.38 3.05 7.75
C MET A 322 -8.48 1.59 8.17
N HIS A 323 -9.16 0.76 7.37
CA HIS A 323 -9.40 -0.67 7.60
C HIS A 323 -10.21 -1.01 8.85
N LYS A 324 -10.69 -0.02 9.61
CA LYS A 324 -11.52 -0.24 10.81
C LYS A 324 -13.01 -0.14 10.50
N VAL A 325 -13.81 -0.67 11.40
CA VAL A 325 -15.24 -0.36 11.51
C VAL A 325 -15.39 1.14 11.76
N ASP A 326 -16.41 1.75 11.20
CA ASP A 326 -16.64 3.21 11.24
C ASP A 326 -15.42 4.00 10.73
N GLU A 327 -14.81 3.54 9.64
CA GLU A 327 -13.83 4.32 8.91
C GLU A 327 -14.42 5.68 8.57
N ARG A 328 -13.67 6.75 8.86
CA ARG A 328 -14.21 8.12 8.76
C ARG A 328 -13.14 9.17 8.60
N ILE A 329 -13.58 10.34 8.13
CA ILE A 329 -12.76 11.54 8.02
C ILE A 329 -13.58 12.79 8.38
N GLU A 330 -12.97 13.75 9.06
CA GLU A 330 -13.55 15.08 9.24
C GLU A 330 -13.70 15.78 7.88
N VAL A 331 -14.88 16.29 7.57
CA VAL A 331 -15.13 16.99 6.30
C VAL A 331 -14.20 18.21 6.15
N ALA A 332 -13.86 18.87 7.26
CA ALA A 332 -12.91 19.97 7.26
C ALA A 332 -11.51 19.57 6.76
N GLU A 333 -11.07 18.32 7.00
CA GLU A 333 -9.78 17.82 6.53
C GLU A 333 -9.80 17.56 5.00
N LEU A 334 -10.95 17.21 4.42
CA LEU A 334 -11.11 17.12 2.97
C LEU A 334 -10.87 18.49 2.30
N TYR A 335 -11.46 19.55 2.84
CA TYR A 335 -11.23 20.90 2.31
C TYR A 335 -9.77 21.32 2.43
N ARG A 336 -9.14 21.06 3.58
CA ARG A 336 -7.72 21.38 3.80
C ARG A 336 -6.81 20.59 2.85
N LEU A 337 -7.09 19.31 2.62
CA LEU A 337 -6.31 18.50 1.67
C LEU A 337 -6.50 19.02 0.24
N THR A 338 -7.73 19.44 -0.13
CA THR A 338 -7.99 20.09 -1.43
C THR A 338 -7.13 21.35 -1.61
N ASP A 339 -7.06 22.18 -0.58
CA ASP A 339 -6.23 23.40 -0.62
C ASP A 339 -4.74 23.08 -0.74
N VAL A 340 -4.27 22.01 -0.07
CA VAL A 340 -2.87 21.53 -0.21
C VAL A 340 -2.62 21.04 -1.63
N TYR A 341 -3.51 20.21 -2.20
CA TYR A 341 -3.34 19.69 -3.55
C TYR A 341 -3.35 20.80 -4.60
N GLN A 342 -4.20 21.83 -4.45
CA GLN A 342 -4.16 23.00 -5.32
C GLN A 342 -2.79 23.72 -5.22
N ALA A 343 -2.28 23.93 -4.00
CA ALA A 343 -0.99 24.56 -3.80
C ALA A 343 0.19 23.69 -4.33
N VAL A 344 0.07 22.35 -4.31
CA VAL A 344 1.04 21.45 -4.95
C VAL A 344 1.05 21.65 -6.47
N LEU A 345 -0.12 21.72 -7.11
CA LEU A 345 -0.22 22.00 -8.55
C LEU A 345 0.38 23.35 -8.90
N GLU A 346 0.04 24.40 -8.15
CA GLU A 346 0.63 25.73 -8.30
C GLU A 346 2.16 25.70 -8.21
N GLY A 347 2.71 25.01 -7.18
CA GLY A 347 4.15 24.90 -6.97
C GLY A 347 4.85 24.08 -8.05
N PHE A 348 4.23 23.01 -8.53
CA PHE A 348 4.79 22.13 -9.54
C PHE A 348 4.87 22.80 -10.93
N PHE A 349 3.87 23.58 -11.29
CA PHE A 349 3.82 24.27 -12.58
C PHE A 349 4.39 25.70 -12.55
N SER A 350 4.80 26.18 -11.38
CA SER A 350 5.54 27.44 -11.29
C SER A 350 6.88 27.34 -12.04
N PRO A 351 7.28 28.42 -12.77
CA PRO A 351 8.53 28.44 -13.53
C PRO A 351 9.78 28.31 -12.66
#